data_c95b1d97b93791c21cab966e9813b481
#
_entry.id   c95b1d97b93791c21cab966e9813b481
#
_cell.length_a   1.000
_cell.length_b   1.000
_cell.length_c   1.000
_cell.angle_alpha   90.00
_cell.angle_beta   90.00
_cell.angle_gamma   90.00
#
_symmetry.space_group_name_H-M   'P 1'
#
loop_
_entity.id
_entity.type
_entity.pdbx_description
1 polymer ?
#
loop_
_entity_poly.entity_id
_entity_poly.type
_entity_poly.pdbx_seq_one_letter_code
_entity_poly.pdbx_strand_id
1 'polypeptide(L)'
;RICAMTFDDGPCALPANPDHFRGKPLTLVLAETLEHYGAKGTFDVVGDTSHNYPDKAGKHGSASWGGISYDHYPDFKKDDKGGVVHCPELVTRLLAGGHEITSHTYSHILFGWKPLVYGRRKYLSGLEPVVQDLKKLHGTMEKGWGYPIRLSRPPHYVDGIKGGFTSYDAYA
;
A
#
# COMPACT_ATOMS: atom_id res chain seq x y z
N ARG A 1 2.46 2.86 -28.40
CA ARG A 1 1.55 2.84 -27.25
C ARG A 1 2.39 3.07 -25.99
N ILE A 2 1.89 3.90 -25.07
CA ILE A 2 2.53 4.18 -23.79
C ILE A 2 1.67 3.50 -22.72
N CYS A 3 2.29 2.84 -21.75
CA CYS A 3 1.61 2.34 -20.56
C CYS A 3 2.37 2.79 -19.30
N ALA A 4 1.65 2.99 -18.22
CA ALA A 4 2.20 3.19 -16.90
C ALA A 4 1.94 1.92 -16.08
N MET A 5 2.98 1.42 -15.42
CA MET A 5 2.86 0.29 -14.51
C MET A 5 2.85 0.80 -13.07
N THR A 6 1.83 0.42 -12.33
CA THR A 6 1.65 0.79 -10.94
C THR A 6 1.58 -0.45 -10.05
N PHE A 7 2.09 -0.34 -8.83
CA PHE A 7 2.16 -1.42 -7.85
C PHE A 7 1.67 -0.91 -6.51
N ASP A 8 0.56 -1.45 -6.04
CA ASP A 8 -0.11 -1.03 -4.81
C ASP A 8 0.41 -1.82 -3.59
N ASP A 9 0.08 -1.33 -2.39
CA ASP A 9 0.28 -1.99 -1.08
C ASP A 9 1.73 -2.16 -0.61
N GLY A 10 2.71 -1.66 -1.34
CA GLY A 10 4.13 -1.76 -1.00
C GLY A 10 4.63 -0.68 -0.02
N PRO A 11 5.95 -0.65 0.23
CA PRO A 11 6.92 -1.67 -0.15
C PRO A 11 6.71 -2.97 0.62
N CYS A 12 7.11 -4.09 0.04
CA CYS A 12 6.92 -5.42 0.62
C CYS A 12 8.24 -6.19 0.68
N ALA A 13 8.67 -6.55 1.88
CA ALA A 13 9.86 -7.36 2.15
C ALA A 13 9.58 -8.87 2.17
N LEU A 14 8.32 -9.27 1.94
CA LEU A 14 8.01 -10.68 1.77
C LEU A 14 8.78 -11.26 0.60
N PRO A 15 9.29 -12.49 0.76
CA PRO A 15 9.99 -13.13 -0.34
C PRO A 15 9.06 -13.28 -1.55
N ALA A 16 9.54 -12.85 -2.70
CA ALA A 16 9.01 -13.36 -3.95
C ALA A 16 9.24 -14.88 -4.00
N ASN A 17 8.61 -15.56 -4.96
CA ASN A 17 8.71 -17.02 -5.07
C ASN A 17 10.14 -17.51 -4.76
N PRO A 18 10.34 -18.29 -3.68
CA PRO A 18 11.67 -18.70 -3.23
C PRO A 18 12.42 -19.55 -4.28
N ASP A 19 11.68 -20.31 -5.09
CA ASP A 19 12.28 -21.19 -6.10
C ASP A 19 12.93 -20.41 -7.25
N HIS A 20 12.43 -19.22 -7.55
CA HIS A 20 12.91 -18.40 -8.67
C HIS A 20 13.77 -17.22 -8.23
N PHE A 21 13.50 -16.63 -7.08
CA PHE A 21 14.12 -15.36 -6.68
C PHE A 21 14.97 -15.46 -5.42
N ARG A 22 15.28 -16.65 -4.94
CA ARG A 22 16.15 -16.91 -3.78
C ARG A 22 15.73 -16.13 -2.52
N GLY A 23 14.42 -15.95 -2.33
CA GLY A 23 13.90 -15.25 -1.17
C GLY A 23 14.09 -13.74 -1.19
N LYS A 24 14.44 -13.12 -2.32
CA LYS A 24 14.48 -11.66 -2.44
C LYS A 24 13.12 -11.04 -2.12
N PRO A 25 13.09 -9.86 -1.47
CA PRO A 25 11.86 -9.10 -1.27
C PRO A 25 11.10 -8.87 -2.57
N LEU A 26 9.78 -9.00 -2.54
CA LEU A 26 8.93 -8.85 -3.73
C LEU A 26 9.14 -7.48 -4.40
N THR A 27 9.17 -6.40 -3.63
CA THR A 27 9.41 -5.05 -4.16
C THR A 27 10.74 -4.94 -4.89
N LEU A 28 11.79 -5.58 -4.35
CA LEU A 28 13.10 -5.58 -5.00
C LEU A 28 13.08 -6.33 -6.33
N VAL A 29 12.39 -7.48 -6.39
CA VAL A 29 12.23 -8.25 -7.64
C VAL A 29 11.52 -7.42 -8.71
N LEU A 30 10.46 -6.72 -8.33
CA LEU A 30 9.72 -5.84 -9.25
C LEU A 30 10.62 -4.71 -9.77
N ALA A 31 11.33 -4.02 -8.89
CA ALA A 31 12.25 -2.94 -9.27
C ALA A 31 13.36 -3.43 -10.22
N GLU A 32 14.03 -4.51 -9.87
CA GLU A 32 15.09 -5.10 -10.70
C GLU A 32 14.56 -5.58 -12.07
N THR A 33 13.35 -6.13 -12.10
CA THR A 33 12.72 -6.54 -13.36
C THR A 33 12.45 -5.34 -14.26
N LEU A 34 11.89 -4.28 -13.73
CA LEU A 34 11.67 -3.04 -14.49
C LEU A 34 12.98 -2.48 -15.03
N GLU A 35 13.98 -2.38 -14.17
CA GLU A 35 15.32 -1.88 -14.55
C GLU A 35 15.99 -2.71 -15.63
N HIS A 36 15.86 -4.04 -15.55
CA HIS A 36 16.38 -4.95 -16.59
C HIS A 36 15.82 -4.62 -17.98
N TYR A 37 14.56 -4.20 -18.05
CA TYR A 37 13.92 -3.79 -19.29
C TYR A 37 14.01 -2.28 -19.57
N GLY A 38 14.81 -1.54 -18.81
CA GLY A 38 14.93 -0.08 -18.96
C GLY A 38 13.63 0.68 -18.64
N ALA A 39 12.72 0.06 -17.90
CA ALA A 39 11.44 0.63 -17.54
C ALA A 39 11.46 1.25 -16.13
N LYS A 40 10.52 2.15 -15.88
CA LYS A 40 10.23 2.70 -14.56
C LYS A 40 8.78 2.38 -14.19
N GLY A 41 8.52 2.24 -12.90
CA GLY A 41 7.19 2.01 -12.37
C GLY A 41 6.83 3.05 -11.32
N THR A 42 5.56 3.13 -11.02
CA THR A 42 5.00 3.92 -9.92
C THR A 42 4.60 2.96 -8.80
N PHE A 43 5.08 3.23 -7.60
CA PHE A 43 4.80 2.40 -6.42
C PHE A 43 3.89 3.19 -5.47
N ASP A 44 2.65 2.73 -5.36
CA ASP A 44 1.65 3.29 -4.47
C ASP A 44 1.87 2.70 -3.07
N VAL A 45 2.64 3.42 -2.24
CA VAL A 45 3.12 2.88 -0.97
C VAL A 45 2.18 3.15 0.19
N VAL A 46 2.16 2.21 1.13
CA VAL A 46 1.51 2.33 2.45
C VAL A 46 2.56 2.74 3.49
N GLY A 47 2.18 3.59 4.42
CA GLY A 47 3.10 4.05 5.46
C GLY A 47 3.44 2.95 6.47
N ASP A 48 2.42 2.40 7.10
CA ASP A 48 2.53 1.38 8.16
C ASP A 48 1.48 0.30 7.97
N THR A 49 1.91 -0.91 7.67
CA THR A 49 1.04 -2.06 7.42
C THR A 49 0.66 -2.82 8.69
N SER A 50 1.25 -2.51 9.83
CA SER A 50 1.03 -3.27 11.07
C SER A 50 -0.43 -3.28 11.57
N HIS A 51 -1.26 -2.41 11.03
CA HIS A 51 -2.69 -2.31 11.33
C HIS A 51 -3.61 -2.66 10.15
N ASN A 52 -3.05 -2.97 9.00
CA ASN A 52 -3.82 -3.21 7.77
C ASN A 52 -4.54 -4.54 7.77
N TYR A 53 -3.93 -5.51 8.40
CA TYR A 53 -4.46 -6.85 8.53
C TYR A 53 -4.85 -7.09 9.98
N PRO A 54 -5.96 -6.51 10.45
CA PRO A 54 -6.51 -6.82 11.75
C PRO A 54 -7.02 -8.26 11.79
N ASP A 55 -6.93 -8.92 10.67
CA ASP A 55 -7.37 -10.26 10.49
C ASP A 55 -6.47 -11.16 11.32
N LYS A 56 -7.06 -11.75 12.31
CA LYS A 56 -6.55 -12.96 12.94
C LYS A 56 -6.07 -13.86 11.82
N ALA A 57 -4.93 -14.50 12.01
CA ALA A 57 -4.29 -15.40 11.07
C ALA A 57 -5.30 -15.92 10.06
N GLY A 58 -5.21 -15.44 8.84
CA GLY A 58 -6.21 -15.65 7.81
C GLY A 58 -6.44 -17.16 7.62
N LYS A 59 -7.66 -17.52 7.41
CA LYS A 59 -8.04 -18.91 7.21
C LYS A 59 -8.38 -19.10 5.76
N HIS A 60 -7.63 -19.90 5.03
CA HIS A 60 -8.00 -20.29 3.68
C HIS A 60 -9.48 -20.69 3.60
N GLY A 61 -10.21 -20.09 2.68
CA GLY A 61 -11.63 -20.38 2.51
C GLY A 61 -12.53 -19.83 3.61
N SER A 62 -12.06 -18.82 4.37
CA SER A 62 -12.92 -18.22 5.39
C SER A 62 -14.12 -17.50 4.77
N ALA A 63 -15.28 -17.61 5.40
CA ALA A 63 -16.53 -17.00 4.93
C ALA A 63 -16.46 -15.47 4.85
N SER A 64 -15.48 -14.84 5.48
CA SER A 64 -15.23 -13.39 5.43
C SER A 64 -14.82 -12.88 4.04
N TRP A 65 -14.43 -13.78 3.15
CA TRP A 65 -14.00 -13.50 1.78
C TRP A 65 -15.04 -13.83 0.71
N GLY A 66 -16.29 -13.99 1.08
CA GLY A 66 -17.34 -14.24 0.10
C GLY A 66 -17.13 -15.49 -0.76
N GLY A 67 -16.51 -16.54 -0.22
CA GLY A 67 -16.25 -17.79 -0.93
C GLY A 67 -14.92 -17.82 -1.71
N ILE A 68 -14.07 -16.81 -1.61
CA ILE A 68 -12.71 -16.85 -2.17
C ILE A 68 -11.85 -17.80 -1.35
N SER A 69 -11.11 -18.68 -2.03
CA SER A 69 -10.38 -19.77 -1.40
C SER A 69 -9.00 -19.40 -0.85
N TYR A 70 -8.62 -18.13 -0.88
CA TYR A 70 -7.36 -17.66 -0.31
C TYR A 70 -7.61 -16.52 0.66
N ASP A 71 -6.74 -16.44 1.63
CA ASP A 71 -6.70 -15.38 2.59
C ASP A 71 -5.29 -14.78 2.62
N HIS A 72 -5.15 -13.61 3.21
CA HIS A 72 -3.84 -13.00 3.36
C HIS A 72 -2.98 -13.87 4.28
N TYR A 73 -1.87 -14.27 3.81
CA TYR A 73 -0.78 -14.94 4.53
C TYR A 73 -1.17 -15.42 5.93
N PRO A 74 -1.73 -16.61 6.09
CA PRO A 74 -2.27 -17.07 7.36
C PRO A 74 -1.27 -17.12 8.51
N ASP A 75 0.02 -17.01 8.19
CA ASP A 75 1.11 -17.06 9.16
C ASP A 75 1.45 -15.70 9.76
N PHE A 76 0.90 -14.60 9.23
CA PHE A 76 1.18 -13.27 9.76
C PHE A 76 0.22 -12.89 10.89
N LYS A 77 0.76 -12.89 12.09
CA LYS A 77 0.06 -12.31 13.26
C LYS A 77 0.08 -10.78 13.24
N LYS A 78 1.09 -10.21 12.61
CA LYS A 78 1.31 -8.77 12.48
C LYS A 78 2.16 -8.56 11.24
N ASP A 79 1.70 -7.71 10.35
CA ASP A 79 2.46 -7.40 9.14
C ASP A 79 3.55 -6.38 9.44
N ASP A 80 4.75 -6.88 9.66
CA ASP A 80 5.98 -6.10 9.84
C ASP A 80 6.89 -6.18 8.60
N LYS A 81 6.40 -6.76 7.49
CA LYS A 81 7.14 -6.96 6.24
C LYS A 81 6.70 -6.00 5.13
N GLY A 82 5.83 -5.08 5.44
CA GLY A 82 5.31 -4.10 4.48
C GLY A 82 5.24 -2.69 5.03
N GLY A 83 5.16 -1.73 4.11
CA GLY A 83 5.07 -0.32 4.43
C GLY A 83 6.42 0.40 4.58
N VAL A 84 6.36 1.71 4.41
CA VAL A 84 7.54 2.60 4.41
C VAL A 84 8.33 2.52 5.73
N VAL A 85 7.63 2.45 6.85
CA VAL A 85 8.28 2.45 8.18
C VAL A 85 9.00 1.15 8.50
N HIS A 86 8.57 0.05 7.90
CA HIS A 86 9.18 -1.27 8.13
C HIS A 86 10.25 -1.63 7.10
N CYS A 87 10.21 -0.99 5.91
CA CYS A 87 11.08 -1.33 4.78
C CYS A 87 11.75 -0.08 4.19
N PRO A 88 12.42 0.75 5.00
CA PRO A 88 13.02 2.01 4.52
C PRO A 88 14.12 1.77 3.47
N GLU A 89 14.82 0.66 3.52
CA GLU A 89 15.84 0.29 2.53
C GLU A 89 15.22 0.03 1.13
N LEU A 90 14.00 -0.52 1.08
CA LEU A 90 13.30 -0.73 -0.18
C LEU A 90 12.84 0.59 -0.78
N VAL A 91 12.38 1.54 0.05
CA VAL A 91 12.06 2.90 -0.40
C VAL A 91 13.29 3.57 -1.00
N THR A 92 14.42 3.52 -0.30
CA THR A 92 15.69 4.06 -0.80
C THR A 92 16.08 3.42 -2.14
N ARG A 93 15.89 2.11 -2.25
CA ARG A 93 16.21 1.37 -3.48
C ARG A 93 15.31 1.77 -4.66
N LEU A 94 14.01 1.95 -4.41
CA LEU A 94 13.07 2.41 -5.43
C LEU A 94 13.45 3.82 -5.94
N LEU A 95 13.71 4.74 -5.04
CA LEU A 95 14.09 6.11 -5.39
C LEU A 95 15.42 6.14 -6.15
N ALA A 96 16.42 5.38 -5.70
CA ALA A 96 17.71 5.26 -6.39
C ALA A 96 17.57 4.66 -7.81
N GLY A 97 16.59 3.77 -7.99
CA GLY A 97 16.24 3.22 -9.29
C GLY A 97 15.47 4.19 -10.20
N GLY A 98 15.11 5.37 -9.71
CA GLY A 98 14.35 6.37 -10.46
C GLY A 98 12.88 5.98 -10.68
N HIS A 99 12.33 5.15 -9.81
CA HIS A 99 10.91 4.86 -9.77
C HIS A 99 10.16 5.99 -9.06
N GLU A 100 8.89 6.16 -9.39
CA GLU A 100 8.01 7.10 -8.71
C GLU A 100 7.38 6.45 -7.48
N ILE A 101 7.26 7.21 -6.40
CA ILE A 101 6.53 6.79 -5.20
C ILE A 101 5.31 7.69 -5.04
N THR A 102 4.16 7.07 -4.83
CA THR A 102 2.89 7.73 -4.62
C THR A 102 2.22 7.24 -3.34
N SER A 103 1.17 7.90 -2.91
CA SER A 103 0.49 7.56 -1.67
C SER A 103 -0.60 6.53 -1.90
N HIS A 104 -0.54 5.43 -1.13
CA HIS A 104 -1.67 4.53 -0.91
C HIS A 104 -2.23 4.66 0.51
N THR A 105 -2.08 5.86 1.08
CA THR A 105 -2.36 6.26 2.47
C THR A 105 -1.38 5.69 3.49
N TYR A 106 -1.30 6.31 4.68
CA TYR A 106 -0.36 5.85 5.71
C TYR A 106 -0.77 4.51 6.31
N SER A 107 -2.04 4.35 6.64
CA SER A 107 -2.56 3.17 7.33
C SER A 107 -3.39 2.25 6.44
N HIS A 108 -3.26 2.36 5.12
CA HIS A 108 -4.14 1.69 4.15
C HIS A 108 -5.62 1.94 4.50
N ILE A 109 -5.92 3.20 4.76
CA ILE A 109 -7.22 3.65 5.23
C ILE A 109 -8.27 3.47 4.14
N LEU A 110 -9.38 2.88 4.51
CA LEU A 110 -10.52 2.77 3.60
C LEU A 110 -11.37 4.04 3.68
N PHE A 111 -11.55 4.69 2.54
CA PHE A 111 -12.48 5.80 2.41
C PHE A 111 -13.91 5.26 2.39
N GLY A 112 -14.87 6.14 2.64
CA GLY A 112 -16.28 5.78 2.57
C GLY A 112 -16.93 5.44 3.90
N TRP A 113 -18.15 4.90 3.84
CA TRP A 113 -19.06 4.76 4.97
C TRP A 113 -19.82 3.42 4.97
N LYS A 114 -19.56 2.57 3.99
CA LYS A 114 -20.15 1.23 3.92
C LYS A 114 -19.07 0.18 4.14
N PRO A 115 -19.35 -0.90 4.87
CA PRO A 115 -18.42 -2.00 4.96
C PRO A 115 -18.22 -2.62 3.59
N LEU A 116 -16.96 -2.71 3.13
CA LEU A 116 -16.56 -3.51 1.99
C LEU A 116 -16.36 -4.97 2.39
N VAL A 117 -15.74 -5.72 1.52
CA VAL A 117 -15.48 -7.15 1.61
C VAL A 117 -14.86 -7.58 2.95
N TYR A 118 -14.07 -6.73 3.55
CA TYR A 118 -13.48 -6.97 4.88
C TYR A 118 -14.41 -6.56 6.02
N GLY A 119 -15.55 -7.11 6.15
CA GLY A 119 -16.70 -6.72 6.97
C GLY A 119 -16.47 -6.30 8.43
N ARG A 120 -15.22 -6.17 8.89
CA ARG A 120 -14.85 -5.68 10.21
C ARG A 120 -14.10 -4.36 10.19
N ARG A 121 -13.70 -3.84 9.02
CA ARG A 121 -13.05 -2.55 8.93
C ARG A 121 -14.06 -1.43 8.98
N LYS A 122 -13.80 -0.48 9.85
CA LYS A 122 -14.57 0.76 9.89
C LYS A 122 -13.99 1.72 8.86
N TYR A 123 -14.85 2.26 8.02
CA TYR A 123 -14.48 3.38 7.17
C TYR A 123 -14.31 4.63 8.00
N LEU A 124 -13.45 5.49 7.55
CA LEU A 124 -13.34 6.81 8.12
C LEU A 124 -14.61 7.61 7.87
N SER A 125 -15.02 8.33 8.88
CA SER A 125 -16.22 9.15 8.82
C SER A 125 -15.85 10.62 8.67
N GLY A 126 -15.44 11.02 7.49
CA GLY A 126 -15.21 12.42 7.18
C GLY A 126 -13.82 12.75 6.67
N LEU A 127 -13.63 13.99 6.27
CA LEU A 127 -12.45 14.46 5.54
C LEU A 127 -11.20 14.53 6.42
N GLU A 128 -11.30 15.10 7.61
CA GLU A 128 -10.14 15.38 8.45
C GLU A 128 -9.28 14.15 8.79
N PRO A 129 -9.82 13.00 9.22
CA PRO A 129 -9.02 11.81 9.44
C PRO A 129 -8.27 11.32 8.19
N VAL A 130 -8.88 11.46 7.01
CA VAL A 130 -8.23 11.12 5.74
C VAL A 130 -7.07 12.06 5.46
N VAL A 131 -7.28 13.37 5.62
CA VAL A 131 -6.23 14.39 5.46
C VAL A 131 -5.06 14.13 6.40
N GLN A 132 -5.32 13.80 7.66
CA GLN A 132 -4.25 13.51 8.63
C GLN A 132 -3.46 12.24 8.26
N ASP A 133 -4.13 11.21 7.75
CA ASP A 133 -3.46 9.99 7.30
C ASP A 133 -2.55 10.25 6.09
N LEU A 134 -3.05 11.00 5.11
CA LEU A 134 -2.28 11.42 3.94
C LEU A 134 -1.08 12.29 4.32
N LYS A 135 -1.28 13.29 5.16
CA LYS A 135 -0.20 14.15 5.68
C LYS A 135 0.86 13.36 6.42
N LYS A 136 0.45 12.33 7.15
CA LYS A 136 1.39 11.48 7.89
C LYS A 136 2.32 10.72 6.95
N LEU A 137 1.81 10.14 5.85
CA LEU A 137 2.66 9.48 4.87
C LEU A 137 3.57 10.49 4.14
N HIS A 138 3.02 11.60 3.71
CA HIS A 138 3.78 12.67 3.06
C HIS A 138 4.94 13.13 3.94
N GLY A 139 4.66 13.50 5.18
CA GLY A 139 5.68 13.94 6.12
C GLY A 139 6.72 12.86 6.45
N THR A 140 6.33 11.59 6.46
CA THR A 140 7.26 10.46 6.61
C THR A 140 8.24 10.39 5.45
N MET A 141 7.75 10.50 4.23
CA MET A 141 8.56 10.47 3.01
C MET A 141 9.45 11.69 2.89
N GLU A 142 8.91 12.87 3.19
CA GLU A 142 9.68 14.11 3.15
C GLU A 142 10.81 14.12 4.20
N LYS A 143 10.50 13.72 5.43
CA LYS A 143 11.49 13.64 6.51
C LYS A 143 12.56 12.58 6.26
N GLY A 144 12.18 11.41 5.74
CA GLY A 144 13.10 10.27 5.53
C GLY A 144 13.98 10.43 4.31
N TRP A 145 13.45 11.00 3.23
CA TRP A 145 14.13 11.00 1.92
C TRP A 145 14.11 12.36 1.21
N GLY A 146 13.54 13.40 1.81
CA GLY A 146 13.33 14.69 1.12
C GLY A 146 12.40 14.57 -0.10
N TYR A 147 11.55 13.54 -0.12
CA TYR A 147 10.71 13.19 -1.25
C TYR A 147 9.26 13.63 -1.03
N PRO A 148 8.79 14.67 -1.76
CA PRO A 148 7.40 15.10 -1.69
C PRO A 148 6.51 14.16 -2.51
N ILE A 149 5.53 13.53 -1.88
CA ILE A 149 4.52 12.76 -2.61
C ILE A 149 3.60 13.72 -3.36
N ARG A 150 3.35 13.44 -4.63
CA ARG A 150 2.55 14.32 -5.51
C ARG A 150 1.28 13.65 -6.04
N LEU A 151 1.20 12.34 -5.97
CA LEU A 151 0.08 11.56 -6.47
C LEU A 151 -0.42 10.60 -5.39
N SER A 152 -1.66 10.19 -5.50
CA SER A 152 -2.28 9.26 -4.60
C SER A 152 -3.25 8.34 -5.31
N ARG A 153 -3.35 7.15 -4.78
CA ARG A 153 -4.40 6.19 -5.12
C ARG A 153 -5.12 5.76 -3.85
N PRO A 154 -6.44 6.00 -3.74
CA PRO A 154 -7.22 5.51 -2.61
C PRO A 154 -7.21 3.97 -2.54
N PRO A 155 -7.06 3.38 -1.34
CA PRO A 155 -7.19 1.94 -1.15
C PRO A 155 -8.52 1.42 -1.70
N HIS A 156 -8.48 0.25 -2.36
CA HIS A 156 -9.63 -0.38 -3.00
C HIS A 156 -10.36 0.49 -4.03
N TYR A 157 -9.73 1.53 -4.55
CA TYR A 157 -10.33 2.49 -5.49
C TYR A 157 -11.60 3.18 -4.96
N VAL A 158 -11.78 3.21 -3.66
CA VAL A 158 -12.88 3.91 -3.01
C VAL A 158 -12.49 5.38 -2.84
N ASP A 159 -13.00 6.22 -3.72
CA ASP A 159 -12.68 7.64 -3.73
C ASP A 159 -13.60 8.49 -2.83
N GLY A 160 -14.84 8.04 -2.62
CA GLY A 160 -15.82 8.80 -1.85
C GLY A 160 -15.54 8.81 -0.35
N ILE A 161 -15.58 10.00 0.26
CA ILE A 161 -15.42 10.25 1.70
C ILE A 161 -16.77 10.70 2.26
N LYS A 162 -17.10 10.28 3.49
CA LYS A 162 -18.34 10.69 4.15
C LYS A 162 -18.45 12.21 4.25
N GLY A 163 -19.60 12.73 3.88
CA GLY A 163 -19.86 14.17 3.82
C GLY A 163 -19.87 14.73 2.40
N GLY A 164 -19.73 13.86 1.38
CA GLY A 164 -19.76 14.27 -0.03
C GLY A 164 -18.41 14.71 -0.58
N PHE A 165 -17.32 14.41 0.14
CA PHE A 165 -15.96 14.69 -0.28
C PHE A 165 -15.36 13.54 -1.08
N THR A 166 -14.25 13.81 -1.76
CA THR A 166 -13.46 12.83 -2.51
C THR A 166 -12.01 12.85 -2.05
N SER A 167 -11.18 11.96 -2.57
CA SER A 167 -9.74 12.00 -2.34
C SER A 167 -9.12 13.31 -2.83
N TYR A 168 -9.65 13.89 -3.90
CA TYR A 168 -9.21 15.18 -4.42
C TYR A 168 -9.36 16.29 -3.35
N ASP A 169 -10.52 16.35 -2.67
CA ASP A 169 -10.75 17.32 -1.59
C ASP A 169 -9.78 17.10 -0.41
N ALA A 170 -9.36 15.87 -0.18
CA ALA A 170 -8.40 15.56 0.87
C ALA A 170 -6.95 15.96 0.52
N TYR A 171 -6.64 16.12 -0.75
CA TYR A 171 -5.31 16.55 -1.24
C TYR A 171 -5.22 18.05 -1.48
N ALA A 172 -6.33 18.72 -1.70
CA ALA A 172 -6.40 20.17 -1.87
C ALA A 172 -6.16 20.91 -0.54
#